data_6089e211b23435db324fee2744b32c65
#
_entry.id   6089e211b23435db324fee2744b32c65
#
_cell.length_a   1.000
_cell.length_b   1.000
_cell.length_c   1.000
_cell.angle_alpha   90.00
_cell.angle_beta   90.00
_cell.angle_gamma   90.00
#
_symmetry.space_group_name_H-M   'P 1'
#
loop_
_entity.id
_entity.type
_entity.pdbx_description
1 polymer ?
#
loop_
_entity_poly.entity_id
_entity_poly.type
_entity_poly.pdbx_seq_one_letter_code
_entity_poly.pdbx_strand_id
1 'polypeptide(L)'
;STAQPPVMTDPNVPDWVNLSLPETWADRLCFRSVAGLLKFARLVLGKPQKVQVDSSDPLFADIPKYALQEFHNLPNGNYSSQISRGYITGFDVSMLGQIQAARRAMAQRVAHCNAVLDIGTGGGKLAAQVRAAGPRDVWGIDVSPYLLKHAAADHPGVSYLQAPAEAMPFASGRFDGIVACFLFHELPPKYAAQALAECHRVLRPGGQLLIAEPSENQLQRVRLRSLLRRSGWRHLYFKTLARFVHEPFVMAWHKTDKPALFARSGFTLLEHTDEIPVNFYALRKD
;
A
#
# COMPACT_ATOMS: atom_id res chain seq x y z
N SER A 1 32.82 -29.86 8.17
CA SER A 1 32.37 -28.65 8.88
C SER A 1 31.44 -27.86 7.93
N THR A 2 30.14 -28.06 8.13
CA THR A 2 29.11 -27.28 7.45
C THR A 2 29.05 -25.93 8.18
N ALA A 3 29.61 -24.90 7.52
CA ALA A 3 29.47 -23.53 8.00
C ALA A 3 27.95 -23.19 7.96
N GLN A 4 27.37 -22.88 9.13
CA GLN A 4 26.05 -22.30 9.19
C GLN A 4 26.05 -21.01 8.39
N PRO A 5 25.04 -20.78 7.54
CA PRO A 5 24.91 -19.51 6.84
C PRO A 5 24.84 -18.38 7.90
N PRO A 6 25.43 -17.21 7.62
CA PRO A 6 25.40 -16.10 8.55
C PRO A 6 23.94 -15.77 8.92
N VAL A 7 23.67 -15.66 10.21
CA VAL A 7 22.38 -15.20 10.72
C VAL A 7 22.22 -13.76 10.22
N MET A 8 21.38 -13.55 9.25
CA MET A 8 21.05 -12.19 8.80
C MET A 8 20.29 -11.51 9.94
N THR A 9 20.88 -10.48 10.49
CA THR A 9 20.22 -9.59 11.45
C THR A 9 19.18 -8.73 10.71
N ASP A 10 18.11 -8.37 11.41
CA ASP A 10 17.14 -7.41 10.85
C ASP A 10 17.86 -6.08 10.53
N PRO A 11 17.40 -5.38 9.47
CA PRO A 11 17.98 -4.09 9.09
C PRO A 11 17.76 -3.04 10.19
N ASN A 12 18.66 -2.08 10.28
CA ASN A 12 18.51 -0.96 11.20
C ASN A 12 17.32 -0.08 10.80
N VAL A 13 16.46 0.23 11.77
CA VAL A 13 15.34 1.16 11.57
C VAL A 13 15.85 2.59 11.64
N PRO A 14 15.66 3.41 10.61
CA PRO A 14 16.00 4.83 10.65
C PRO A 14 15.19 5.58 11.71
N ASP A 15 15.74 6.63 12.27
CA ASP A 15 15.00 7.57 13.13
C ASP A 15 14.13 8.49 12.26
N TRP A 16 13.04 7.94 11.74
CA TRP A 16 12.14 8.63 10.82
C TRP A 16 11.59 9.93 11.37
N VAL A 17 11.31 10.00 12.67
CA VAL A 17 10.70 11.17 13.31
C VAL A 17 11.65 12.36 13.25
N ASN A 18 12.93 12.14 13.53
CA ASN A 18 13.95 13.19 13.54
C ASN A 18 14.64 13.37 12.19
N LEU A 19 14.41 12.47 11.22
CA LEU A 19 15.00 12.57 9.89
C LEU A 19 14.48 13.83 9.16
N SER A 20 15.39 14.68 8.68
CA SER A 20 15.03 15.81 7.83
C SER A 20 14.79 15.33 6.40
N LEU A 21 13.62 15.62 5.86
CA LEU A 21 13.30 15.34 4.46
C LEU A 21 13.32 16.64 3.64
N PRO A 22 13.76 16.58 2.38
CA PRO A 22 13.76 17.77 1.50
C PRO A 22 12.35 18.33 1.32
N GLU A 23 12.24 19.65 1.34
CA GLU A 23 11.03 20.35 0.93
C GLU A 23 10.88 20.29 -0.59
N THR A 24 9.72 19.86 -1.08
CA THR A 24 9.42 19.80 -2.52
C THR A 24 8.54 20.97 -2.96
N TRP A 25 8.38 21.14 -4.29
CA TRP A 25 7.51 22.20 -4.82
C TRP A 25 6.05 22.05 -4.33
N ALA A 26 5.60 20.81 -4.09
CA ALA A 26 4.24 20.54 -3.63
C ALA A 26 4.02 20.96 -2.16
N ASP A 27 5.06 20.99 -1.35
CA ASP A 27 5.00 21.50 0.03
C ASP A 27 4.77 23.02 0.12
N ARG A 28 5.00 23.75 -1.00
CA ARG A 28 4.75 25.19 -1.11
C ARG A 28 3.32 25.53 -1.50
N LEU A 29 2.45 24.54 -1.69
CA LEU A 29 1.03 24.78 -1.95
C LEU A 29 0.35 25.35 -0.70
N CYS A 30 -0.28 26.53 -0.84
CA CYS A 30 -0.92 27.20 0.29
C CYS A 30 -2.39 26.81 0.41
N PHE A 31 -2.71 25.82 1.24
CA PHE A 31 -4.10 25.37 1.47
C PHE A 31 -4.94 26.34 2.34
N ARG A 32 -4.32 27.41 2.85
CA ARG A 32 -5.02 28.44 3.63
C ARG A 32 -5.56 29.59 2.78
N SER A 33 -5.28 29.62 1.47
CA SER A 33 -5.75 30.63 0.55
C SER A 33 -6.62 30.08 -0.56
N VAL A 34 -7.62 30.82 -1.00
CA VAL A 34 -8.49 30.45 -2.13
C VAL A 34 -7.66 30.20 -3.40
N ALA A 35 -6.67 31.03 -3.67
CA ALA A 35 -5.78 30.87 -4.81
C ALA A 35 -5.00 29.54 -4.74
N GLY A 36 -4.50 29.16 -3.56
CA GLY A 36 -3.80 27.89 -3.36
C GLY A 36 -4.72 26.69 -3.50
N LEU A 37 -5.95 26.75 -3.00
CA LEU A 37 -6.96 25.71 -3.19
C LEU A 37 -7.35 25.55 -4.66
N LEU A 38 -7.52 26.66 -5.38
CA LEU A 38 -7.78 26.62 -6.83
C LEU A 38 -6.61 26.04 -7.62
N LYS A 39 -5.37 26.39 -7.23
CA LYS A 39 -4.16 25.80 -7.82
C LYS A 39 -4.10 24.29 -7.58
N PHE A 40 -4.33 23.84 -6.35
CA PHE A 40 -4.40 22.41 -6.01
C PHE A 40 -5.49 21.68 -6.83
N ALA A 41 -6.70 22.24 -6.87
CA ALA A 41 -7.79 21.65 -7.67
C ALA A 41 -7.42 21.52 -9.16
N ARG A 42 -6.77 22.54 -9.75
CA ARG A 42 -6.29 22.48 -11.15
C ARG A 42 -5.24 21.38 -11.35
N LEU A 43 -4.35 21.16 -10.37
CA LEU A 43 -3.35 20.10 -10.44
C LEU A 43 -4.01 18.73 -10.38
N VAL A 44 -4.92 18.51 -9.43
CA VAL A 44 -5.65 17.24 -9.24
C VAL A 44 -6.55 16.89 -10.44
N LEU A 45 -7.17 17.91 -11.07
CA LEU A 45 -8.03 17.72 -12.26
C LEU A 45 -7.24 17.71 -13.57
N GLY A 46 -5.95 18.07 -13.51
CA GLY A 46 -5.06 18.10 -14.66
C GLY A 46 -4.54 16.73 -15.05
N LYS A 47 -3.65 16.72 -16.06
CA LYS A 47 -2.92 15.50 -16.40
C LYS A 47 -1.83 15.24 -15.36
N PRO A 48 -1.66 13.98 -14.90
CA PRO A 48 -0.57 13.62 -14.00
C PRO A 48 0.79 14.01 -14.60
N GLN A 49 1.66 14.53 -13.75
CA GLN A 49 3.00 14.94 -14.11
C GLN A 49 4.04 13.96 -13.55
N LYS A 50 5.26 14.06 -14.02
CA LYS A 50 6.36 13.28 -13.47
C LYS A 50 6.73 13.83 -12.09
N VAL A 51 6.85 12.94 -11.12
CA VAL A 51 7.33 13.27 -9.77
C VAL A 51 8.75 13.85 -9.84
N GLN A 52 8.96 14.90 -9.08
CA GLN A 52 10.25 15.58 -8.96
C GLN A 52 10.83 15.30 -7.58
N VAL A 53 11.93 14.55 -7.56
CA VAL A 53 12.76 14.28 -6.38
C VAL A 53 14.22 14.50 -6.75
N ASP A 54 15.04 14.81 -5.77
CA ASP A 54 16.49 14.90 -5.96
C ASP A 54 17.09 13.50 -5.98
N SER A 55 17.34 12.98 -7.17
CA SER A 55 17.92 11.63 -7.36
C SER A 55 19.37 11.50 -6.87
N SER A 56 20.03 12.60 -6.50
CA SER A 56 21.35 12.58 -5.87
C SER A 56 21.28 12.30 -4.35
N ASP A 57 20.12 12.50 -3.75
CA ASP A 57 19.89 12.17 -2.34
C ASP A 57 19.71 10.64 -2.21
N PRO A 58 20.48 9.97 -1.34
CA PRO A 58 20.38 8.52 -1.10
C PRO A 58 18.96 8.03 -0.79
N LEU A 59 18.12 8.86 -0.18
CA LEU A 59 16.72 8.52 0.11
C LEU A 59 15.87 8.27 -1.14
N PHE A 60 16.27 8.77 -2.29
CA PHE A 60 15.52 8.64 -3.54
C PHE A 60 16.22 7.82 -4.60
N ALA A 61 17.50 7.48 -4.40
CA ALA A 61 18.33 6.80 -5.40
C ALA A 61 17.78 5.42 -5.79
N ASP A 62 17.25 4.67 -4.84
CA ASP A 62 16.80 3.29 -5.02
C ASP A 62 15.27 3.17 -5.21
N ILE A 63 14.55 4.29 -5.32
CA ILE A 63 13.11 4.25 -5.58
C ILE A 63 12.86 3.76 -7.00
N PRO A 64 12.05 2.71 -7.19
CA PRO A 64 11.72 2.21 -8.51
C PRO A 64 11.06 3.29 -9.38
N LYS A 65 11.47 3.38 -10.64
CA LYS A 65 10.95 4.42 -11.56
C LYS A 65 9.43 4.40 -11.72
N TYR A 66 8.80 3.23 -11.61
CA TYR A 66 7.36 3.12 -11.71
C TYR A 66 6.64 3.77 -10.51
N ALA A 67 7.30 3.86 -9.34
CA ALA A 67 6.74 4.48 -8.15
C ALA A 67 6.87 6.01 -8.14
N LEU A 68 7.69 6.58 -9.03
CA LEU A 68 7.87 8.04 -9.18
C LEU A 68 6.79 8.64 -10.10
N GLN A 69 5.53 8.46 -9.72
CA GLN A 69 4.35 8.94 -10.45
C GLN A 69 3.38 9.64 -9.52
N GLU A 70 2.54 10.49 -10.07
CA GLU A 70 1.44 11.14 -9.35
C GLU A 70 0.24 10.20 -9.25
N PHE A 71 0.41 9.08 -8.51
CA PHE A 71 -0.72 8.21 -8.19
C PHE A 71 -1.85 9.00 -7.54
N HIS A 72 -3.08 8.60 -7.77
CA HIS A 72 -4.28 9.22 -7.21
C HIS A 72 -4.44 10.72 -7.55
N ASN A 73 -3.81 11.18 -8.62
CA ASN A 73 -3.78 12.59 -9.04
C ASN A 73 -3.17 13.54 -8.00
N LEU A 74 -2.31 13.03 -7.12
CA LEU A 74 -1.68 13.81 -6.06
C LEU A 74 -0.49 14.61 -6.61
N PRO A 75 -0.44 15.93 -6.43
CA PRO A 75 0.68 16.74 -6.85
C PRO A 75 2.01 16.26 -6.25
N ASN A 76 2.98 15.91 -7.10
CA ASN A 76 4.24 15.26 -6.76
C ASN A 76 4.08 13.87 -6.09
N GLY A 77 2.93 13.22 -6.23
CA GLY A 77 2.65 11.91 -5.65
C GLY A 77 2.81 11.90 -4.12
N ASN A 78 3.30 10.81 -3.57
CA ASN A 78 3.60 10.68 -2.15
C ASN A 78 5.02 11.16 -1.77
N TYR A 79 5.59 12.12 -2.53
CA TYR A 79 6.92 12.67 -2.31
C TYR A 79 6.87 14.15 -1.92
N SER A 80 5.99 14.47 -0.97
CA SER A 80 5.82 15.76 -0.32
C SER A 80 5.24 15.50 1.07
N SER A 81 5.75 16.17 2.09
CA SER A 81 5.27 15.97 3.46
C SER A 81 3.79 16.36 3.61
N GLN A 82 3.43 17.51 3.03
CA GLN A 82 2.07 18.04 3.11
C GLN A 82 1.06 17.19 2.32
N ILE A 83 1.41 16.79 1.08
CA ILE A 83 0.54 15.98 0.24
C ILE A 83 0.37 14.58 0.84
N SER A 84 1.45 13.93 1.27
CA SER A 84 1.39 12.61 1.91
C SER A 84 0.54 12.62 3.18
N ARG A 85 0.62 13.66 4.02
CA ARG A 85 -0.25 13.83 5.19
C ARG A 85 -1.72 13.95 4.79
N GLY A 86 -2.02 14.73 3.76
CA GLY A 86 -3.36 14.87 3.20
C GLY A 86 -3.90 13.55 2.62
N TYR A 87 -3.05 12.80 1.91
CA TYR A 87 -3.40 11.48 1.37
C TYR A 87 -3.79 10.49 2.46
N ILE A 88 -2.99 10.35 3.52
CA ILE A 88 -3.24 9.42 4.63
C ILE A 88 -4.66 9.62 5.22
N THR A 89 -5.11 10.87 5.34
CA THR A 89 -6.45 11.19 5.84
C THR A 89 -7.51 11.10 4.75
N GLY A 90 -7.23 11.66 3.58
CA GLY A 90 -8.16 11.75 2.46
C GLY A 90 -8.54 10.39 1.89
N PHE A 91 -7.61 9.45 1.85
CA PHE A 91 -7.89 8.08 1.40
C PHE A 91 -8.97 7.39 2.24
N ASP A 92 -8.87 7.48 3.57
CA ASP A 92 -9.88 6.89 4.46
C ASP A 92 -11.26 7.52 4.27
N VAL A 93 -11.31 8.84 4.08
CA VAL A 93 -12.57 9.56 3.82
C VAL A 93 -13.16 9.14 2.47
N SER A 94 -12.35 9.08 1.41
CA SER A 94 -12.81 8.69 0.08
C SER A 94 -13.33 7.24 0.03
N MET A 95 -12.82 6.37 0.88
CA MET A 95 -13.24 4.97 0.97
C MET A 95 -14.51 4.75 1.83
N LEU A 96 -15.14 5.81 2.34
CA LEU A 96 -16.41 5.77 3.07
C LEU A 96 -16.42 4.74 4.24
N GLY A 97 -15.31 4.60 4.96
CA GLY A 97 -15.16 3.64 6.07
C GLY A 97 -14.90 2.19 5.65
N GLN A 98 -14.95 1.84 4.36
CA GLN A 98 -14.77 0.45 3.91
C GLN A 98 -13.33 -0.03 4.13
N ILE A 99 -12.35 0.83 3.91
CA ILE A 99 -10.95 0.46 4.08
C ILE A 99 -10.59 0.22 5.55
N GLN A 100 -11.19 0.95 6.49
CA GLN A 100 -10.99 0.72 7.91
C GLN A 100 -11.56 -0.64 8.35
N ALA A 101 -12.70 -1.05 7.80
CA ALA A 101 -13.29 -2.36 8.04
C ALA A 101 -12.38 -3.47 7.48
N ALA A 102 -11.87 -3.31 6.26
CA ALA A 102 -10.94 -4.25 5.64
C ALA A 102 -9.64 -4.39 6.47
N ARG A 103 -9.03 -3.27 6.88
CA ARG A 103 -7.83 -3.29 7.73
C ARG A 103 -8.06 -4.00 9.06
N ARG A 104 -9.19 -3.75 9.74
CA ARG A 104 -9.54 -4.45 10.98
C ARG A 104 -9.68 -5.95 10.77
N ALA A 105 -10.37 -6.37 9.71
CA ALA A 105 -10.52 -7.77 9.38
C ALA A 105 -9.17 -8.45 9.10
N MET A 106 -8.28 -7.80 8.34
CA MET A 106 -6.94 -8.30 8.08
C MET A 106 -6.11 -8.40 9.37
N ALA A 107 -6.12 -7.37 10.22
CA ALA A 107 -5.40 -7.38 11.49
C ALA A 107 -5.86 -8.52 12.42
N GLN A 108 -7.16 -8.78 12.51
CA GLN A 108 -7.70 -9.89 13.30
C GLN A 108 -7.26 -11.25 12.78
N ARG A 109 -7.14 -11.42 11.45
CA ARG A 109 -6.71 -12.69 10.85
C ARG A 109 -5.26 -13.05 11.15
N VAL A 110 -4.39 -12.06 11.33
CA VAL A 110 -2.97 -12.25 11.68
C VAL A 110 -2.68 -12.04 13.17
N ALA A 111 -3.70 -11.87 14.01
CA ALA A 111 -3.56 -11.62 15.44
C ALA A 111 -2.82 -12.74 16.19
N HIS A 112 -2.86 -13.97 15.67
CA HIS A 112 -2.15 -15.13 16.21
C HIS A 112 -0.68 -15.21 15.80
N CYS A 113 -0.23 -14.38 14.83
CA CYS A 113 1.14 -14.34 14.36
C CYS A 113 2.06 -13.66 15.39
N ASN A 114 3.36 -14.02 15.41
CA ASN A 114 4.36 -13.35 16.22
C ASN A 114 5.00 -12.19 15.49
N ALA A 115 5.37 -12.40 14.21
CA ALA A 115 6.06 -11.44 13.36
C ALA A 115 5.25 -11.19 12.08
N VAL A 116 4.84 -9.95 11.84
CA VAL A 116 4.02 -9.56 10.68
C VAL A 116 4.66 -8.40 9.93
N LEU A 117 4.63 -8.48 8.61
CA LEU A 117 5.08 -7.43 7.70
C LEU A 117 3.89 -6.82 6.96
N ASP A 118 3.77 -5.50 6.98
CA ASP A 118 2.85 -4.71 6.17
C ASP A 118 3.61 -4.13 4.98
N ILE A 119 3.33 -4.62 3.77
CA ILE A 119 3.98 -4.17 2.54
C ILE A 119 3.15 -3.07 1.85
N GLY A 120 3.81 -1.98 1.45
CA GLY A 120 3.11 -0.78 1.01
C GLY A 120 2.35 -0.14 2.16
N THR A 121 3.00 -0.01 3.33
CA THR A 121 2.35 0.38 4.58
C THR A 121 1.75 1.80 4.56
N GLY A 122 2.23 2.66 3.64
CA GLY A 122 1.77 4.04 3.52
C GLY A 122 1.91 4.79 4.85
N GLY A 123 0.80 5.30 5.37
CA GLY A 123 0.74 5.98 6.68
C GLY A 123 0.73 5.05 7.89
N GLY A 124 1.01 3.75 7.74
CA GLY A 124 1.17 2.80 8.84
C GLY A 124 -0.12 2.34 9.53
N LYS A 125 -1.29 2.69 9.01
CA LYS A 125 -2.57 2.43 9.69
C LYS A 125 -2.91 0.94 9.83
N LEU A 126 -2.60 0.13 8.79
CA LEU A 126 -2.80 -1.32 8.88
C LEU A 126 -1.80 -1.95 9.85
N ALA A 127 -0.51 -1.61 9.71
CA ALA A 127 0.53 -2.08 10.62
C ALA A 127 0.22 -1.77 12.10
N ALA A 128 -0.30 -0.56 12.38
CA ALA A 128 -0.73 -0.17 13.73
C ALA A 128 -1.90 -1.02 14.23
N GLN A 129 -2.89 -1.33 13.39
CA GLN A 129 -4.00 -2.21 13.75
C GLN A 129 -3.54 -3.65 13.98
N VAL A 130 -2.61 -4.15 13.17
CA VAL A 130 -1.96 -5.46 13.38
C VAL A 130 -1.24 -5.49 14.73
N ARG A 131 -0.45 -4.45 15.03
CA ARG A 131 0.25 -4.34 16.31
C ARG A 131 -0.71 -4.34 17.51
N ALA A 132 -1.83 -3.65 17.38
CA ALA A 132 -2.88 -3.59 18.41
C ALA A 132 -3.65 -4.91 18.55
N ALA A 133 -3.74 -5.73 17.50
CA ALA A 133 -4.47 -6.99 17.49
C ALA A 133 -3.74 -8.16 18.19
N GLY A 134 -2.40 -8.08 18.36
CA GLY A 134 -1.65 -9.15 19.04
C GLY A 134 -0.17 -9.23 18.71
N PRO A 135 0.26 -9.26 17.45
CA PRO A 135 1.65 -9.42 17.08
C PRO A 135 2.56 -8.39 17.75
N ARG A 136 3.70 -8.86 18.29
CA ARG A 136 4.63 -7.96 18.99
C ARG A 136 5.72 -7.41 18.08
N ASP A 137 6.04 -8.13 17.05
CA ASP A 137 7.05 -7.80 16.05
C ASP A 137 6.37 -7.44 14.74
N VAL A 138 6.12 -6.16 14.53
CA VAL A 138 5.40 -5.64 13.35
C VAL A 138 6.29 -4.66 12.61
N TRP A 139 6.45 -4.92 11.33
CA TRP A 139 7.20 -4.09 10.40
C TRP A 139 6.29 -3.54 9.32
N GLY A 140 6.59 -2.31 8.87
CA GLY A 140 5.97 -1.71 7.69
C GLY A 140 7.03 -1.27 6.69
N ILE A 141 6.85 -1.60 5.41
CA ILE A 141 7.72 -1.10 4.35
C ILE A 141 6.95 -0.26 3.34
N ASP A 142 7.59 0.77 2.84
CA ASP A 142 7.09 1.63 1.76
C ASP A 142 8.27 2.26 1.02
N VAL A 143 8.07 2.70 -0.21
CA VAL A 143 9.11 3.39 -1.00
C VAL A 143 9.18 4.88 -0.69
N SER A 144 8.11 5.48 -0.13
CA SER A 144 8.05 6.90 0.18
C SER A 144 8.60 7.21 1.58
N PRO A 145 9.72 7.92 1.71
CA PRO A 145 10.23 8.34 3.02
C PRO A 145 9.29 9.33 3.72
N TYR A 146 8.48 10.08 2.98
CA TYR A 146 7.49 11.01 3.55
C TYR A 146 6.35 10.27 4.25
N LEU A 147 5.82 9.21 3.61
CA LEU A 147 4.80 8.35 4.23
C LEU A 147 5.36 7.66 5.48
N LEU A 148 6.58 7.10 5.41
CA LEU A 148 7.21 6.42 6.53
C LEU A 148 7.48 7.35 7.72
N LYS A 149 7.88 8.60 7.45
CA LYS A 149 8.03 9.60 8.51
C LYS A 149 6.71 9.87 9.24
N HIS A 150 5.62 10.00 8.51
CA HIS A 150 4.30 10.16 9.11
C HIS A 150 3.85 8.91 9.86
N ALA A 151 4.08 7.73 9.29
CA ALA A 151 3.75 6.45 9.91
C ALA A 151 4.46 6.27 11.25
N ALA A 152 5.77 6.56 11.29
CA ALA A 152 6.57 6.45 12.52
C ALA A 152 6.14 7.46 13.60
N ALA A 153 5.78 8.67 13.21
CA ALA A 153 5.30 9.70 14.13
C ALA A 153 3.92 9.34 14.73
N ASP A 154 3.02 8.81 13.90
CA ASP A 154 1.65 8.50 14.32
C ASP A 154 1.55 7.13 15.02
N HIS A 155 2.47 6.19 14.71
CA HIS A 155 2.41 4.78 15.15
C HIS A 155 3.78 4.26 15.61
N PRO A 156 4.33 4.77 16.72
CA PRO A 156 5.71 4.46 17.17
C PRO A 156 5.93 3.00 17.61
N GLY A 157 4.87 2.20 17.74
CA GLY A 157 4.95 0.78 18.11
C GLY A 157 5.26 -0.18 16.96
N VAL A 158 5.53 0.33 15.75
CA VAL A 158 5.84 -0.42 14.53
C VAL A 158 7.22 -0.02 14.02
N SER A 159 7.98 -0.98 13.52
CA SER A 159 9.28 -0.72 12.87
C SER A 159 9.08 -0.41 11.39
N TYR A 160 9.55 0.74 10.92
CA TYR A 160 9.37 1.17 9.53
C TYR A 160 10.68 1.19 8.77
N LEU A 161 10.64 0.71 7.51
CA LEU A 161 11.82 0.65 6.65
C LEU A 161 11.47 1.06 5.22
N GLN A 162 12.34 1.83 4.59
CA GLN A 162 12.19 2.16 3.18
C GLN A 162 12.67 0.98 2.32
N ALA A 163 11.73 0.37 1.61
CA ALA A 163 12.02 -0.72 0.68
C ALA A 163 10.89 -0.92 -0.31
N PRO A 164 11.18 -1.31 -1.57
CA PRO A 164 10.17 -1.77 -2.50
C PRO A 164 9.74 -3.20 -2.16
N ALA A 165 8.49 -3.53 -2.47
CA ALA A 165 7.92 -4.85 -2.20
C ALA A 165 8.60 -5.99 -2.97
N GLU A 166 9.20 -5.69 -4.13
CA GLU A 166 9.92 -6.63 -4.99
C GLU A 166 11.39 -6.88 -4.61
N ALA A 167 11.90 -6.19 -3.56
CA ALA A 167 13.27 -6.37 -3.06
C ALA A 167 13.32 -6.05 -1.56
N MET A 168 12.87 -6.98 -0.75
CA MET A 168 12.74 -6.79 0.70
C MET A 168 14.04 -7.13 1.43
N PRO A 169 14.58 -6.24 2.28
CA PRO A 169 15.85 -6.45 2.97
C PRO A 169 15.71 -7.31 4.24
N PHE A 170 14.93 -8.39 4.16
CA PHE A 170 14.72 -9.33 5.26
C PHE A 170 15.22 -10.72 4.91
N ALA A 171 15.56 -11.50 5.94
CA ALA A 171 15.93 -12.89 5.78
C ALA A 171 14.76 -13.76 5.28
N SER A 172 15.06 -14.87 4.62
CA SER A 172 14.06 -15.87 4.25
C SER A 172 13.39 -16.44 5.50
N GLY A 173 12.06 -16.62 5.45
CA GLY A 173 11.32 -17.18 6.57
C GLY A 173 11.27 -16.29 7.81
N ARG A 174 11.41 -14.96 7.67
CA ARG A 174 11.43 -14.01 8.78
C ARG A 174 10.06 -13.80 9.42
N PHE A 175 8.98 -13.87 8.65
CA PHE A 175 7.64 -13.50 9.08
C PHE A 175 6.67 -14.68 9.10
N ASP A 176 5.71 -14.64 10.03
CA ASP A 176 4.58 -15.58 10.10
C ASP A 176 3.41 -15.12 9.24
N GLY A 177 3.26 -13.81 9.09
CA GLY A 177 2.21 -13.18 8.32
C GLY A 177 2.70 -12.00 7.53
N ILE A 178 2.11 -11.78 6.34
CA ILE A 178 2.26 -10.57 5.54
C ILE A 178 0.87 -10.03 5.24
N VAL A 179 0.74 -8.72 5.30
CA VAL A 179 -0.48 -8.01 4.88
C VAL A 179 -0.13 -7.00 3.80
N ALA A 180 -1.02 -6.84 2.82
CA ALA A 180 -0.90 -5.86 1.75
C ALA A 180 -2.28 -5.25 1.49
N CYS A 181 -2.40 -3.94 1.64
CA CYS A 181 -3.67 -3.25 1.46
C CYS A 181 -3.54 -2.14 0.43
N PHE A 182 -4.12 -2.34 -0.74
CA PHE A 182 -4.09 -1.41 -1.86
C PHE A 182 -2.68 -1.13 -2.37
N LEU A 183 -1.93 -2.20 -2.69
CA LEU A 183 -0.55 -2.13 -3.19
C LEU A 183 -0.38 -2.74 -4.59
N PHE A 184 -0.84 -3.99 -4.80
CA PHE A 184 -0.47 -4.76 -6.01
C PHE A 184 -0.96 -4.12 -7.31
N HIS A 185 -2.08 -3.41 -7.28
CA HIS A 185 -2.60 -2.66 -8.44
C HIS A 185 -1.76 -1.42 -8.80
N GLU A 186 -0.87 -0.99 -7.92
CA GLU A 186 0.09 0.09 -8.18
C GLU A 186 1.42 -0.42 -8.77
N LEU A 187 1.59 -1.75 -8.84
CA LEU A 187 2.79 -2.38 -9.38
C LEU A 187 2.59 -2.80 -10.85
N PRO A 188 3.55 -2.53 -11.75
CA PRO A 188 3.56 -3.18 -13.04
C PRO A 188 3.56 -4.71 -12.88
N PRO A 189 2.94 -5.49 -13.80
CA PRO A 189 2.78 -6.94 -13.65
C PRO A 189 4.07 -7.71 -13.33
N LYS A 190 5.19 -7.28 -13.90
CA LYS A 190 6.51 -7.87 -13.60
C LYS A 190 6.88 -7.70 -12.12
N TYR A 191 6.71 -6.51 -11.59
CA TYR A 191 7.06 -6.20 -10.19
C TYR A 191 6.05 -6.79 -9.22
N ALA A 192 4.77 -6.89 -9.58
CA ALA A 192 3.79 -7.61 -8.78
C ALA A 192 4.17 -9.10 -8.63
N ALA A 193 4.63 -9.74 -9.69
CA ALA A 193 5.13 -11.13 -9.61
C ALA A 193 6.40 -11.24 -8.76
N GLN A 194 7.33 -10.31 -8.86
CA GLN A 194 8.54 -10.27 -8.03
C GLN A 194 8.19 -10.02 -6.54
N ALA A 195 7.26 -9.11 -6.25
CA ALA A 195 6.78 -8.86 -4.90
C ALA A 195 6.15 -10.12 -4.28
N LEU A 196 5.37 -10.90 -5.05
CA LEU A 196 4.86 -12.19 -4.57
C LEU A 196 5.97 -13.20 -4.29
N ALA A 197 7.01 -13.25 -5.14
CA ALA A 197 8.17 -14.11 -4.91
C ALA A 197 8.93 -13.68 -3.63
N GLU A 198 9.10 -12.39 -3.38
CA GLU A 198 9.67 -11.87 -2.15
C GLU A 198 8.79 -12.18 -0.92
N CYS A 199 7.46 -12.01 -1.02
CA CYS A 199 6.53 -12.44 0.02
C CYS A 199 6.72 -13.92 0.35
N HIS A 200 6.81 -14.77 -0.68
CA HIS A 200 7.07 -16.20 -0.49
C HIS A 200 8.42 -16.44 0.19
N ARG A 201 9.47 -15.73 -0.21
CA ARG A 201 10.81 -15.89 0.38
C ARG A 201 10.84 -15.51 1.86
N VAL A 202 10.27 -14.38 2.23
CA VAL A 202 10.34 -13.85 3.62
C VAL A 202 9.31 -14.47 4.56
N LEU A 203 8.27 -15.14 4.06
CA LEU A 203 7.34 -15.93 4.86
C LEU A 203 7.95 -17.27 5.29
N ARG A 204 7.61 -17.70 6.49
CA ARG A 204 7.85 -19.09 6.96
C ARG A 204 6.95 -20.07 6.18
N PRO A 205 7.35 -21.34 6.06
CA PRO A 205 6.44 -22.38 5.57
C PRO A 205 5.12 -22.36 6.35
N GLY A 206 3.99 -22.43 5.65
CA GLY A 206 2.66 -22.31 6.24
C GLY A 206 2.25 -20.88 6.65
N GLY A 207 3.11 -19.89 6.51
CA GLY A 207 2.80 -18.48 6.78
C GLY A 207 1.72 -17.94 5.85
N GLN A 208 1.01 -16.91 6.29
CA GLN A 208 -0.13 -16.31 5.60
C GLN A 208 0.22 -15.01 4.89
N LEU A 209 -0.32 -14.82 3.69
CA LEU A 209 -0.33 -13.56 2.96
C LEU A 209 -1.78 -13.11 2.75
N LEU A 210 -2.13 -11.95 3.30
CA LEU A 210 -3.45 -11.33 3.12
C LEU A 210 -3.32 -10.14 2.18
N ILE A 211 -4.17 -10.11 1.15
CA ILE A 211 -4.16 -9.06 0.13
C ILE A 211 -5.57 -8.46 0.04
N ALA A 212 -5.67 -7.16 0.18
CA ALA A 212 -6.88 -6.39 -0.09
C ALA A 212 -6.60 -5.38 -1.22
N GLU A 213 -7.39 -5.44 -2.29
CA GLU A 213 -7.18 -4.66 -3.51
C GLU A 213 -8.50 -4.04 -3.99
N PRO A 214 -8.48 -3.06 -4.90
CA PRO A 214 -9.71 -2.54 -5.50
C PRO A 214 -10.50 -3.64 -6.20
N SER A 215 -11.82 -3.67 -5.95
CA SER A 215 -12.72 -4.60 -6.62
C SER A 215 -12.89 -4.23 -8.09
N GLU A 216 -12.67 -5.16 -9.01
CA GLU A 216 -12.98 -4.98 -10.43
C GLU A 216 -14.49 -4.85 -10.70
N ASN A 217 -15.34 -5.37 -9.81
CA ASN A 217 -16.79 -5.25 -9.89
C ASN A 217 -17.28 -3.82 -9.79
N GLN A 218 -16.50 -2.90 -9.20
CA GLN A 218 -16.85 -1.46 -9.19
C GLN A 218 -16.94 -0.85 -10.60
N LEU A 219 -16.25 -1.43 -11.60
CA LEU A 219 -16.28 -0.94 -12.98
C LEU A 219 -17.49 -1.43 -13.78
N GLN A 220 -18.24 -2.40 -13.27
CA GLN A 220 -19.43 -2.95 -13.93
C GLN A 220 -20.55 -1.90 -14.08
N ARG A 221 -21.52 -2.21 -14.95
CA ARG A 221 -22.70 -1.35 -15.13
C ARG A 221 -23.56 -1.32 -13.87
N VAL A 222 -23.81 -0.10 -13.37
CA VAL A 222 -24.77 0.11 -12.29
C VAL A 222 -26.17 -0.04 -12.87
N ARG A 223 -26.97 -0.95 -12.31
CA ARG A 223 -28.37 -1.15 -12.75
C ARG A 223 -29.23 0.01 -12.24
N LEU A 224 -30.03 0.64 -13.09
CA LEU A 224 -30.85 1.79 -12.74
C LEU A 224 -31.75 1.51 -11.51
N ARG A 225 -32.33 0.31 -11.44
CA ARG A 225 -33.15 -0.14 -10.30
C ARG A 225 -32.36 -0.23 -8.99
N SER A 226 -31.03 -0.43 -9.03
CA SER A 226 -30.22 -0.50 -7.81
C SER A 226 -29.96 0.89 -7.21
N LEU A 227 -30.12 1.97 -7.98
CA LEU A 227 -29.99 3.34 -7.49
C LEU A 227 -31.08 3.73 -6.49
N LEU A 228 -32.18 2.98 -6.44
CA LEU A 228 -33.19 3.12 -5.37
C LEU A 228 -32.73 2.56 -4.03
N ARG A 229 -31.58 1.89 -3.97
CA ARG A 229 -30.99 1.30 -2.76
C ARG A 229 -29.62 1.95 -2.47
N ARG A 230 -29.25 2.01 -1.20
CA ARG A 230 -27.95 2.53 -0.75
C ARG A 230 -26.76 1.81 -1.43
N SER A 231 -26.88 0.53 -1.74
CA SER A 231 -25.86 -0.26 -2.45
C SER A 231 -25.59 0.26 -3.87
N GLY A 232 -26.60 0.70 -4.59
CA GLY A 232 -26.44 1.25 -5.94
C GLY A 232 -25.73 2.59 -5.98
N TRP A 233 -26.04 3.51 -5.04
CA TRP A 233 -25.34 4.78 -4.92
C TRP A 233 -23.87 4.58 -4.53
N ARG A 234 -23.60 3.64 -3.63
CA ARG A 234 -22.23 3.29 -3.26
C ARG A 234 -21.45 2.71 -4.45
N HIS A 235 -22.06 1.84 -5.24
CA HIS A 235 -21.47 1.32 -6.47
C HIS A 235 -21.20 2.46 -7.48
N LEU A 236 -22.15 3.37 -7.72
CA LEU A 236 -21.95 4.50 -8.62
C LEU A 236 -20.81 5.41 -8.14
N TYR A 237 -20.75 5.67 -6.84
CA TYR A 237 -19.68 6.46 -6.23
C TYR A 237 -18.30 5.84 -6.50
N PHE A 238 -18.10 4.56 -6.13
CA PHE A 238 -16.81 3.89 -6.32
C PHE A 238 -16.43 3.71 -7.79
N LYS A 239 -17.42 3.51 -8.66
CA LYS A 239 -17.19 3.49 -10.10
C LYS A 239 -16.68 4.83 -10.63
N THR A 240 -17.25 5.93 -10.14
CA THR A 240 -16.82 7.28 -10.52
C THR A 240 -15.43 7.57 -9.97
N LEU A 241 -15.19 7.25 -8.71
CA LEU A 241 -13.89 7.40 -8.06
C LEU A 241 -12.80 6.62 -8.81
N ALA A 242 -13.04 5.34 -9.11
CA ALA A 242 -12.08 4.48 -9.83
C ALA A 242 -11.74 4.97 -11.25
N ARG A 243 -12.65 5.74 -11.88
CA ARG A 243 -12.38 6.36 -13.18
C ARG A 243 -11.66 7.70 -13.09
N PHE A 244 -11.78 8.36 -11.94
CA PHE A 244 -11.18 9.67 -11.72
C PHE A 244 -9.72 9.56 -11.29
N VAL A 245 -9.39 8.61 -10.42
CA VAL A 245 -8.05 8.45 -9.86
C VAL A 245 -7.07 7.90 -10.91
N HIS A 246 -5.86 8.46 -10.92
CA HIS A 246 -4.79 7.98 -11.79
C HIS A 246 -4.09 6.78 -11.14
N GLU A 247 -4.37 5.59 -11.67
CA GLU A 247 -3.78 4.31 -11.27
C GLU A 247 -3.35 3.55 -12.54
N PRO A 248 -2.13 3.77 -13.03
CA PRO A 248 -1.71 3.33 -14.36
C PRO A 248 -1.69 1.81 -14.54
N PHE A 249 -1.57 1.05 -13.46
CA PHE A 249 -1.43 -0.41 -13.51
C PHE A 249 -2.67 -1.17 -13.04
N VAL A 250 -3.70 -0.49 -12.51
CA VAL A 250 -4.91 -1.13 -11.97
C VAL A 250 -5.62 -2.02 -13.00
N MET A 251 -5.67 -1.60 -14.27
CA MET A 251 -6.29 -2.41 -15.32
C MET A 251 -5.48 -3.67 -15.67
N ALA A 252 -4.16 -3.60 -15.56
CA ALA A 252 -3.31 -4.78 -15.73
C ALA A 252 -3.51 -5.77 -14.58
N TRP A 253 -3.61 -5.27 -13.34
CA TRP A 253 -3.96 -6.08 -12.17
C TRP A 253 -5.34 -6.74 -12.34
N HIS A 254 -6.37 -5.99 -12.73
CA HIS A 254 -7.70 -6.55 -12.95
C HIS A 254 -7.74 -7.66 -14.00
N LYS A 255 -6.97 -7.54 -15.09
CA LYS A 255 -6.89 -8.55 -16.16
C LYS A 255 -6.05 -9.76 -15.79
N THR A 256 -5.26 -9.71 -14.74
CA THR A 256 -4.40 -10.82 -14.32
C THR A 256 -5.26 -11.95 -13.73
N ASP A 257 -4.99 -13.18 -14.14
CA ASP A 257 -5.53 -14.39 -13.48
C ASP A 257 -4.83 -14.56 -12.13
N LYS A 258 -5.49 -14.08 -11.04
CA LYS A 258 -4.94 -14.09 -9.68
C LYS A 258 -4.71 -15.49 -9.16
N PRO A 259 -5.66 -16.45 -9.26
CA PRO A 259 -5.42 -17.84 -8.85
C PRO A 259 -4.18 -18.44 -9.50
N ALA A 260 -4.03 -18.29 -10.82
CA ALA A 260 -2.86 -18.79 -11.52
C ALA A 260 -1.56 -18.05 -11.10
N LEU A 261 -1.63 -16.74 -10.88
CA LEU A 261 -0.49 -15.98 -10.39
C LEU A 261 -0.05 -16.42 -9.00
N PHE A 262 -0.98 -16.60 -8.08
CA PHE A 262 -0.69 -17.05 -6.70
C PHE A 262 -0.11 -18.47 -6.68
N ALA A 263 -0.72 -19.41 -7.43
CA ALA A 263 -0.25 -20.79 -7.51
C ALA A 263 1.20 -20.88 -8.04
N ARG A 264 1.53 -20.18 -9.14
CA ARG A 264 2.91 -20.19 -9.68
C ARG A 264 3.92 -19.44 -8.79
N SER A 265 3.44 -18.63 -7.84
CA SER A 265 4.27 -17.96 -6.83
C SER A 265 4.44 -18.78 -5.55
N GLY A 266 3.94 -20.04 -5.50
CA GLY A 266 4.06 -20.97 -4.37
C GLY A 266 3.05 -20.72 -3.25
N PHE A 267 1.87 -20.19 -3.61
CA PHE A 267 0.80 -19.95 -2.63
C PHE A 267 -0.46 -20.74 -2.96
N THR A 268 -1.04 -21.33 -1.93
CA THR A 268 -2.41 -21.88 -1.97
C THR A 268 -3.40 -20.79 -1.60
N LEU A 269 -4.39 -20.53 -2.47
CA LEU A 269 -5.51 -19.63 -2.20
C LEU A 269 -6.50 -20.30 -1.24
N LEU A 270 -6.67 -19.74 -0.04
CA LEU A 270 -7.57 -20.26 1.00
C LEU A 270 -8.94 -19.61 0.95
N GLU A 271 -8.99 -18.29 0.66
CA GLU A 271 -10.24 -17.53 0.65
C GLU A 271 -10.16 -16.39 -0.36
N HIS A 272 -11.29 -16.13 -1.01
CA HIS A 272 -11.46 -14.98 -1.88
C HIS A 272 -12.85 -14.40 -1.68
N THR A 273 -12.92 -13.09 -1.43
CA THR A 273 -14.18 -12.34 -1.39
C THR A 273 -14.04 -11.07 -2.20
N ASP A 274 -15.07 -10.74 -2.97
CA ASP A 274 -15.11 -9.54 -3.79
C ASP A 274 -16.37 -8.74 -3.46
N GLU A 275 -16.21 -7.75 -2.59
CA GLU A 275 -17.26 -6.83 -2.17
C GLU A 275 -16.83 -5.39 -2.48
N ILE A 276 -17.58 -4.70 -3.35
CA ILE A 276 -17.28 -3.31 -3.70
C ILE A 276 -17.13 -2.45 -2.43
N PRO A 277 -16.01 -1.75 -2.24
CA PRO A 277 -14.90 -1.50 -3.17
C PRO A 277 -13.68 -2.43 -3.01
N VAL A 278 -13.73 -3.45 -2.16
CA VAL A 278 -12.55 -4.25 -1.77
C VAL A 278 -12.69 -5.69 -2.28
N ASN A 279 -11.64 -6.14 -2.95
CA ASN A 279 -11.41 -7.52 -3.34
C ASN A 279 -10.34 -8.10 -2.41
N PHE A 280 -10.65 -9.17 -1.67
CA PHE A 280 -9.80 -9.73 -0.63
C PHE A 280 -9.38 -11.17 -0.96
N TYR A 281 -8.11 -11.46 -0.69
CA TYR A 281 -7.51 -12.78 -0.85
C TYR A 281 -6.75 -13.17 0.42
N ALA A 282 -6.97 -14.40 0.90
CA ALA A 282 -6.14 -15.03 1.92
C ALA A 282 -5.37 -16.19 1.30
N LEU A 283 -4.06 -16.14 1.41
CA LEU A 283 -3.11 -17.08 0.82
C LEU A 283 -2.29 -17.74 1.92
N ARG A 284 -1.84 -18.97 1.68
CA ARG A 284 -0.88 -19.66 2.53
C ARG A 284 0.33 -20.06 1.69
N LYS A 285 1.51 -19.86 2.22
CA LYS A 285 2.75 -20.39 1.65
C LYS A 285 2.75 -21.91 1.77
N ASP A 286 2.97 -22.60 0.66
CA ASP A 286 3.08 -24.04 0.57
C ASP A 286 4.34 -24.59 1.25
#